data_d07cae8571d8319c250ffc676bca8927
#
_entry.id   d07cae8571d8319c250ffc676bca8927
#
_cell.length_a   1.000
_cell.length_b   1.000
_cell.length_c   1.000
_cell.angle_alpha   90.00
_cell.angle_beta   90.00
_cell.angle_gamma   90.00
#
_symmetry.space_group_name_H-M   'P 1'
#
loop_
_entity.id
_entity.type
_entity.pdbx_description
1 polymer ?
#
loop_
_entity_poly.entity_id
_entity_poly.type
_entity_poly.pdbx_seq_one_letter_code
_entity_poly.pdbx_strand_id
1 'polypeptide(L)'
;MLNPGYADEVKEWHKSHPDQEAHFFWDKKTAPPVFRVNDRLTFHRINDVKFLEYMQGCSGYVTTAGFESVCEAMYLGKPVMMIPTHVEQEINAADAVGAGAGIESTTFDVSRLVEYIPSHNADSGVFRAWVQSAEELFIRHLTTLV
;
A
#
# COMPACT_ATOMS: atom_id res chain seq x y z
N MET A 1 0.68 -2.29 -4.05
CA MET A 1 0.42 -3.38 -5.01
C MET A 1 1.61 -4.31 -5.01
N LEU A 2 1.39 -5.61 -4.95
CA LEU A 2 2.46 -6.61 -4.92
C LEU A 2 2.68 -7.20 -6.32
N ASN A 3 3.92 -7.59 -6.60
CA ASN A 3 4.26 -8.34 -7.80
C ASN A 3 3.42 -9.64 -7.85
N PRO A 4 2.98 -10.12 -9.03
CA PRO A 4 2.28 -11.40 -9.18
C PRO A 4 2.97 -12.60 -8.51
N GLY A 5 4.29 -12.55 -8.32
CA GLY A 5 5.06 -13.55 -7.59
C GLY A 5 4.61 -13.76 -6.14
N TYR A 6 4.05 -12.74 -5.50
CA TYR A 6 3.55 -12.86 -4.12
C TYR A 6 2.20 -13.57 -3.99
N ALA A 7 1.56 -13.93 -5.09
CA ALA A 7 0.24 -14.58 -5.06
C ALA A 7 0.23 -15.89 -4.26
N ASP A 8 1.29 -16.68 -4.36
CA ASP A 8 1.38 -17.95 -3.64
C ASP A 8 1.75 -17.73 -2.17
N GLU A 9 2.57 -16.72 -1.86
CA GLU A 9 2.87 -16.31 -0.48
C GLU A 9 1.62 -15.79 0.24
N VAL A 10 0.79 -15.00 -0.45
CA VAL A 10 -0.52 -14.54 0.09
C VAL A 10 -1.43 -15.71 0.41
N LYS A 11 -1.55 -16.68 -0.49
CA LYS A 11 -2.37 -17.88 -0.27
C LYS A 11 -1.85 -18.71 0.90
N GLU A 12 -0.52 -18.87 1.00
CA GLU A 12 0.09 -19.64 2.08
C GLU A 12 -0.09 -18.95 3.44
N TRP A 13 0.15 -17.65 3.51
CA TRP A 13 -0.12 -16.87 4.71
C TRP A 13 -1.60 -16.97 5.14
N HIS A 14 -2.52 -16.86 4.18
CA HIS A 14 -3.96 -16.90 4.45
C HIS A 14 -4.44 -18.26 4.97
N LYS A 15 -3.78 -19.37 4.64
CA LYS A 15 -4.12 -20.70 5.20
C LYS A 15 -3.97 -20.73 6.72
N SER A 16 -2.97 -20.05 7.25
CA SER A 16 -2.74 -19.93 8.69
C SER A 16 -3.53 -18.80 9.36
N HIS A 17 -4.15 -17.91 8.56
CA HIS A 17 -4.94 -16.77 9.02
C HIS A 17 -6.32 -16.72 8.32
N PRO A 18 -7.13 -17.79 8.40
CA PRO A 18 -8.35 -17.92 7.61
C PRO A 18 -9.45 -16.91 7.98
N ASP A 19 -9.36 -16.30 9.16
CA ASP A 19 -10.31 -15.30 9.64
C ASP A 19 -10.03 -13.88 9.15
N GLN A 20 -8.85 -13.66 8.55
CA GLN A 20 -8.48 -12.36 7.98
C GLN A 20 -9.09 -12.19 6.60
N GLU A 21 -9.79 -11.09 6.38
CA GLU A 21 -10.24 -10.72 5.03
C GLU A 21 -9.09 -10.06 4.26
N ALA A 22 -8.77 -10.58 3.08
CA ALA A 22 -7.67 -10.09 2.26
C ALA A 22 -8.06 -9.95 0.79
N HIS A 23 -7.65 -8.84 0.19
CA HIS A 23 -7.84 -8.53 -1.21
C HIS A 23 -6.49 -8.28 -1.87
N PHE A 24 -6.16 -9.10 -2.87
CA PHE A 24 -4.90 -9.03 -3.59
C PHE A 24 -5.11 -8.48 -4.99
N PHE A 25 -4.43 -7.39 -5.32
CA PHE A 25 -4.48 -6.76 -6.64
C PHE A 25 -3.22 -7.08 -7.44
N TRP A 26 -3.39 -7.63 -8.65
CA TRP A 26 -2.30 -8.03 -9.53
C TRP A 26 -2.50 -7.61 -10.99
N ASP A 27 -1.39 -7.40 -11.71
CA ASP A 27 -1.38 -7.17 -13.15
C ASP A 27 -1.24 -8.50 -13.92
N LYS A 28 -2.15 -9.43 -13.71
CA LYS A 28 -2.20 -10.67 -14.48
C LYS A 28 -3.29 -10.58 -15.54
N LYS A 29 -2.92 -10.15 -16.74
CA LYS A 29 -3.87 -9.90 -17.86
C LYS A 29 -4.71 -11.11 -18.23
N THR A 30 -4.17 -12.33 -18.06
CA THR A 30 -4.86 -13.60 -18.33
C THR A 30 -5.81 -14.05 -17.22
N ALA A 31 -5.77 -13.41 -16.05
CA ALA A 31 -6.67 -13.73 -14.95
C ALA A 31 -8.04 -13.08 -15.17
N PRO A 32 -9.13 -13.69 -14.63
CA PRO A 32 -10.43 -13.03 -14.60
C PRO A 32 -10.35 -11.73 -13.79
N PRO A 33 -11.29 -10.77 -14.03
CA PRO A 33 -11.32 -9.51 -13.28
C PRO A 33 -11.37 -9.69 -11.76
N VAL A 34 -12.04 -10.73 -11.30
CA VAL A 34 -12.14 -11.13 -9.89
C VAL A 34 -12.00 -12.65 -9.81
N PHE A 35 -11.15 -13.11 -8.91
CA PHE A 35 -10.94 -14.51 -8.62
C PHE A 35 -11.03 -14.74 -7.11
N ARG A 36 -12.10 -15.36 -6.66
CA ARG A 36 -12.30 -15.71 -5.25
C ARG A 36 -11.57 -17.03 -4.95
N VAL A 37 -10.59 -16.97 -4.06
CA VAL A 37 -9.85 -18.16 -3.58
C VAL A 37 -10.67 -18.89 -2.53
N ASN A 38 -11.27 -18.14 -1.59
CA ASN A 38 -12.22 -18.62 -0.59
C ASN A 38 -13.12 -17.45 -0.14
N ASP A 39 -13.88 -17.61 0.93
CA ASP A 39 -14.86 -16.61 1.38
C ASP A 39 -14.20 -15.30 1.89
N ARG A 40 -12.90 -15.33 2.24
CA ARG A 40 -12.18 -14.21 2.81
C ARG A 40 -10.92 -13.81 2.04
N LEU A 41 -10.54 -14.53 0.98
CA LEU A 41 -9.42 -14.19 0.12
C LEU A 41 -9.88 -14.03 -1.32
N THR A 42 -9.76 -12.83 -1.84
CA THR A 42 -10.14 -12.49 -3.21
C THR A 42 -9.00 -11.81 -3.96
N PHE A 43 -8.74 -12.28 -5.17
CA PHE A 43 -7.77 -11.68 -6.09
C PHE A 43 -8.50 -10.83 -7.12
N HIS A 44 -7.98 -9.65 -7.38
CA HIS A 44 -8.52 -8.69 -8.33
C HIS A 44 -7.48 -8.37 -9.40
N ARG A 45 -7.91 -8.35 -10.66
CA ARG A 45 -7.09 -7.69 -11.68
C ARG A 45 -7.09 -6.19 -11.41
N ILE A 46 -5.95 -5.55 -11.60
CA ILE A 46 -5.77 -4.11 -11.36
C ILE A 46 -6.90 -3.31 -12.00
N ASN A 47 -7.50 -2.46 -11.19
CA ASN A 47 -8.47 -1.46 -11.54
C ASN A 47 -8.38 -0.34 -10.51
N ASP A 48 -8.00 0.84 -10.94
CA ASP A 48 -7.64 1.96 -10.07
C ASP A 48 -8.78 2.38 -9.15
N VAL A 49 -10.01 2.45 -9.68
CA VAL A 49 -11.19 2.83 -8.89
C VAL A 49 -11.45 1.84 -7.77
N LYS A 50 -11.49 0.54 -8.12
CA LYS A 50 -11.70 -0.52 -7.11
C LYS A 50 -10.57 -0.60 -6.11
N PHE A 51 -9.33 -0.43 -6.57
CA PHE A 51 -8.17 -0.43 -5.68
C PHE A 51 -8.29 0.65 -4.60
N LEU A 52 -8.64 1.87 -4.97
CA LEU A 52 -8.85 2.97 -4.03
C LEU A 52 -10.04 2.75 -3.10
N GLU A 53 -11.14 2.18 -3.59
CA GLU A 53 -12.29 1.80 -2.75
C GLU A 53 -11.88 0.81 -1.66
N TYR A 54 -11.14 -0.25 -2.03
CA TYR A 54 -10.64 -1.23 -1.06
C TYR A 54 -9.61 -0.63 -0.11
N MET A 55 -8.70 0.22 -0.60
CA MET A 55 -7.73 0.91 0.23
C MET A 55 -8.43 1.81 1.26
N GLN A 56 -9.48 2.53 0.87
CA GLN A 56 -10.25 3.36 1.78
C GLN A 56 -10.90 2.55 2.91
N GLY A 57 -11.38 1.33 2.62
CA GLY A 57 -12.04 0.44 3.58
C GLY A 57 -11.09 -0.46 4.37
N CYS A 58 -9.83 -0.63 3.98
CA CYS A 58 -8.92 -1.59 4.61
C CYS A 58 -8.39 -1.11 5.97
N SER A 59 -7.98 -2.07 6.79
CA SER A 59 -7.28 -1.81 8.05
C SER A 59 -5.78 -1.61 7.88
N GLY A 60 -5.21 -2.11 6.78
CA GLY A 60 -3.79 -1.97 6.45
C GLY A 60 -3.50 -2.37 5.01
N TYR A 61 -2.36 -1.93 4.50
CA TYR A 61 -1.95 -2.10 3.12
C TYR A 61 -0.54 -2.69 3.01
N VAL A 62 -0.35 -3.66 2.12
CA VAL A 62 0.96 -4.27 1.82
C VAL A 62 1.35 -3.96 0.38
N THR A 63 2.58 -3.50 0.18
CA THR A 63 3.09 -3.08 -1.14
C THR A 63 4.59 -3.31 -1.28
N THR A 64 5.08 -3.29 -2.52
CA THR A 64 6.52 -3.21 -2.83
C THR A 64 7.07 -1.77 -2.78
N ALA A 65 6.37 -0.84 -2.13
CA ALA A 65 6.75 0.57 -2.01
C ALA A 65 6.77 1.34 -3.34
N GLY A 66 5.81 1.09 -4.24
CA GLY A 66 5.53 2.00 -5.35
C GLY A 66 5.06 3.35 -4.80
N PHE A 67 5.66 4.45 -5.29
CA PHE A 67 5.49 5.80 -4.76
C PHE A 67 4.01 6.22 -4.66
N GLU A 68 3.24 6.09 -5.74
CA GLU A 68 1.84 6.55 -5.81
C GLU A 68 0.97 5.88 -4.74
N SER A 69 0.98 4.56 -4.67
CA SER A 69 0.11 3.82 -3.76
C SER A 69 0.47 4.00 -2.28
N VAL A 70 1.73 4.27 -1.98
CA VAL A 70 2.16 4.64 -0.61
C VAL A 70 1.63 6.03 -0.25
N CYS A 71 1.72 7.01 -1.15
CA CYS A 71 1.16 8.34 -0.95
C CYS A 71 -0.37 8.32 -0.77
N GLU A 72 -1.08 7.50 -1.56
CA GLU A 72 -2.52 7.29 -1.41
C GLU A 72 -2.89 6.72 -0.04
N ALA A 73 -2.16 5.71 0.42
CA ALA A 73 -2.35 5.13 1.74
C ALA A 73 -2.08 6.14 2.86
N MET A 74 -0.99 6.93 2.77
CA MET A 74 -0.69 8.01 3.71
C MET A 74 -1.78 9.08 3.73
N TYR A 75 -2.30 9.47 2.57
CA TYR A 75 -3.40 10.43 2.46
C TYR A 75 -4.67 9.91 3.14
N LEU A 76 -4.92 8.61 3.07
CA LEU A 76 -6.06 7.94 3.70
C LEU A 76 -5.80 7.56 5.18
N GLY A 77 -4.60 7.80 5.70
CA GLY A 77 -4.22 7.44 7.07
C GLY A 77 -4.11 5.93 7.29
N LYS A 78 -3.79 5.17 6.25
CA LYS A 78 -3.69 3.70 6.33
C LYS A 78 -2.28 3.24 6.66
N PRO A 79 -2.11 2.32 7.63
CA PRO A 79 -0.81 1.74 7.91
C PRO A 79 -0.33 0.90 6.72
N VAL A 80 0.94 1.06 6.35
CA VAL A 80 1.55 0.39 5.22
C VAL A 80 2.67 -0.53 5.67
N MET A 81 2.70 -1.76 5.17
CA MET A 81 3.89 -2.60 5.20
C MET A 81 4.53 -2.62 3.81
N MET A 82 5.76 -2.18 3.72
CA MET A 82 6.53 -2.06 2.50
C MET A 82 7.56 -3.18 2.39
N ILE A 83 7.59 -3.86 1.24
CA ILE A 83 8.52 -4.95 0.93
C ILE A 83 9.25 -4.57 -0.36
N PRO A 84 10.27 -3.70 -0.29
CA PRO A 84 10.97 -3.24 -1.47
C PRO A 84 11.73 -4.37 -2.16
N THR A 85 11.79 -4.33 -3.49
CA THR A 85 12.45 -5.33 -4.32
C THR A 85 13.62 -4.78 -5.14
N HIS A 86 13.81 -3.46 -5.12
CA HIS A 86 14.92 -2.76 -5.78
C HIS A 86 15.17 -1.39 -5.14
N VAL A 87 16.33 -0.79 -5.44
CA VAL A 87 16.87 0.41 -4.79
C VAL A 87 15.89 1.58 -4.73
N GLU A 88 15.14 1.87 -5.80
CA GLU A 88 14.15 2.96 -5.78
C GLU A 88 13.08 2.70 -4.71
N GLN A 89 12.60 1.47 -4.61
CA GLN A 89 11.59 1.10 -3.62
C GLN A 89 12.15 1.11 -2.19
N GLU A 90 13.44 0.78 -2.00
CA GLU A 90 14.11 0.90 -0.71
C GLU A 90 14.15 2.36 -0.23
N ILE A 91 14.48 3.28 -1.14
CA ILE A 91 14.48 4.72 -0.84
C ILE A 91 13.08 5.20 -0.50
N ASN A 92 12.07 4.82 -1.31
CA ASN A 92 10.68 5.18 -1.05
C ASN A 92 10.17 4.63 0.29
N ALA A 93 10.53 3.38 0.62
CA ALA A 93 10.13 2.75 1.86
C ALA A 93 10.76 3.45 3.08
N ALA A 94 12.07 3.73 3.02
CA ALA A 94 12.78 4.41 4.10
C ALA A 94 12.20 5.82 4.34
N ASP A 95 11.91 6.57 3.28
CA ASP A 95 11.32 7.90 3.36
C ASP A 95 9.90 7.87 3.94
N ALA A 96 9.08 6.93 3.48
CA ALA A 96 7.71 6.73 3.96
C ALA A 96 7.67 6.28 5.43
N VAL A 97 8.57 5.39 5.87
CA VAL A 97 8.71 5.02 7.28
C VAL A 97 9.09 6.23 8.12
N GLY A 98 10.06 7.03 7.65
CA GLY A 98 10.45 8.28 8.30
C GLY A 98 9.30 9.29 8.43
N ALA A 99 8.38 9.29 7.48
CA ALA A 99 7.15 10.10 7.49
C ALA A 99 5.98 9.47 8.29
N GLY A 100 6.17 8.30 8.89
CA GLY A 100 5.15 7.64 9.72
C GLY A 100 4.12 6.82 8.95
N ALA A 101 4.38 6.49 7.67
CA ALA A 101 3.46 5.70 6.86
C ALA A 101 3.24 4.27 7.37
N GLY A 102 4.24 3.68 8.01
CA GLY A 102 4.15 2.29 8.46
C GLY A 102 5.52 1.64 8.70
N ILE A 103 5.67 0.41 8.26
CA ILE A 103 6.85 -0.42 8.50
C ILE A 103 7.46 -0.95 7.20
N GLU A 104 8.77 -1.21 7.23
CA GLU A 104 9.48 -1.93 6.19
C GLU A 104 9.72 -3.39 6.60
N SER A 105 9.69 -4.29 5.64
CA SER A 105 10.00 -5.71 5.80
C SER A 105 10.82 -6.23 4.63
N THR A 106 11.73 -7.14 4.90
CA THR A 106 12.49 -7.88 3.87
C THR A 106 11.79 -9.18 3.46
N THR A 107 10.74 -9.56 4.17
CA THR A 107 9.98 -10.80 3.93
C THR A 107 8.48 -10.52 3.87
N PHE A 108 7.78 -11.35 3.12
CA PHE A 108 6.32 -11.33 3.08
C PHE A 108 5.78 -12.01 4.36
N ASP A 109 5.54 -11.21 5.37
CA ASP A 109 4.89 -11.65 6.61
C ASP A 109 3.87 -10.59 7.06
N VAL A 110 2.63 -10.77 6.61
CA VAL A 110 1.53 -9.85 6.90
C VAL A 110 1.19 -9.78 8.39
N SER A 111 1.60 -10.78 9.18
CA SER A 111 1.39 -10.77 10.63
C SER A 111 2.08 -9.56 11.28
N ARG A 112 3.22 -9.12 10.76
CA ARG A 112 3.91 -7.90 11.21
C ARG A 112 3.06 -6.64 11.02
N LEU A 113 2.31 -6.55 9.90
CA LEU A 113 1.39 -5.45 9.69
C LEU A 113 0.21 -5.52 10.68
N VAL A 114 -0.35 -6.70 10.88
CA VAL A 114 -1.47 -6.91 11.82
C VAL A 114 -1.07 -6.48 13.24
N GLU A 115 0.14 -6.82 13.67
CA GLU A 115 0.70 -6.40 14.97
C GLU A 115 0.94 -4.89 15.04
N TYR A 116 1.31 -4.26 13.93
CA TYR A 116 1.60 -2.82 13.86
C TYR A 116 0.33 -1.95 13.86
N ILE A 117 -0.76 -2.40 13.23
CA ILE A 117 -2.00 -1.62 13.05
C ILE A 117 -2.45 -0.90 14.32
N PRO A 118 -2.50 -1.53 15.53
CA PRO A 118 -2.97 -0.84 16.74
C PRO A 118 -2.10 0.33 17.19
N SER A 119 -0.85 0.39 16.78
CA SER A 119 0.11 1.44 17.13
C SER A 119 0.21 2.55 16.08
N HIS A 120 -0.41 2.37 14.92
CA HIS A 120 -0.34 3.33 13.83
C HIS A 120 -1.07 4.63 14.16
N ASN A 121 -0.42 5.76 13.91
CA ASN A 121 -1.09 7.05 13.96
C ASN A 121 -1.81 7.32 12.63
N ALA A 122 -3.12 7.14 12.61
CA ALA A 122 -3.96 7.37 11.44
C ALA A 122 -4.19 8.85 11.09
N ASP A 123 -3.62 9.80 11.86
CA ASP A 123 -3.73 11.24 11.56
C ASP A 123 -2.92 11.61 10.32
N SER A 124 -3.60 11.73 9.21
CA SER A 124 -3.04 12.13 7.92
C SER A 124 -3.08 13.66 7.67
N GLY A 125 -3.46 14.46 8.67
CA GLY A 125 -3.67 15.91 8.51
C GLY A 125 -2.46 16.65 7.99
N VAL A 126 -1.28 16.36 8.52
CA VAL A 126 -0.01 16.99 8.09
C VAL A 126 0.31 16.62 6.64
N PHE A 127 0.20 15.33 6.28
CA PHE A 127 0.46 14.87 4.92
C PHE A 127 -0.54 15.45 3.91
N ARG A 128 -1.83 15.47 4.26
CA ARG A 128 -2.88 16.09 3.42
C ARG A 128 -2.64 17.58 3.19
N ALA A 129 -2.29 18.32 4.24
CA ALA A 129 -1.97 19.74 4.12
C ALA A 129 -0.77 19.97 3.20
N TRP A 130 0.27 19.14 3.32
CA TRP A 130 1.43 19.19 2.42
C TRP A 130 1.03 18.90 0.96
N VAL A 131 0.25 17.85 0.70
CA VAL A 131 -0.25 17.53 -0.65
C VAL A 131 -1.07 18.67 -1.23
N GLN A 132 -1.95 19.29 -0.45
CA GLN A 132 -2.77 20.41 -0.88
C GLN A 132 -1.96 21.66 -1.19
N SER A 133 -0.81 21.85 -0.56
CA SER A 133 0.11 22.96 -0.85
C SER A 133 1.01 22.72 -2.07
N ALA A 134 1.04 21.51 -2.63
CA ALA A 134 2.00 21.10 -3.65
C ALA A 134 1.93 21.98 -4.92
N GLU A 135 0.72 22.32 -5.38
CA GLU A 135 0.54 23.17 -6.56
C GLU A 135 1.16 24.56 -6.38
N GLU A 136 0.87 25.22 -5.25
CA GLU A 136 1.43 26.52 -4.94
C GLU A 136 2.94 26.48 -4.79
N LEU A 137 3.47 25.48 -4.10
CA LEU A 137 4.91 25.27 -3.95
C LEU A 137 5.59 25.07 -5.30
N PHE A 138 4.99 24.26 -6.17
CA PHE A 138 5.52 23.97 -7.49
C PHE A 138 5.57 25.22 -8.37
N ILE A 139 4.47 26.00 -8.43
CA ILE A 139 4.39 27.25 -9.19
C ILE A 139 5.41 28.25 -8.67
N ARG A 140 5.55 28.42 -7.35
CA ARG A 140 6.52 29.30 -6.74
C ARG A 140 7.95 28.96 -7.15
N HIS A 141 8.34 27.69 -7.13
CA HIS A 141 9.68 27.26 -7.54
C HIS A 141 9.92 27.50 -9.03
N LEU A 142 8.95 27.22 -9.89
CA LEU A 142 9.07 27.50 -11.32
C LEU A 142 9.27 28.99 -11.62
N THR A 143 8.55 29.86 -10.93
CA THR A 143 8.65 31.32 -11.14
C THR A 143 9.95 31.93 -10.59
N THR A 144 10.63 31.24 -9.67
CA THR A 144 11.96 31.68 -9.17
C THR A 144 13.13 31.25 -10.07
N LEU A 145 12.89 30.35 -11.03
CA LEU A 145 13.90 29.89 -11.98
C LEU A 145 13.96 30.72 -13.29
N VAL A 146 13.07 31.67 -13.43
CA VAL A 146 12.98 32.63 -14.56
C VAL A 146 13.43 34.02 -14.08
#